data_6ba28fca911b2f0c1fcd565366f96f08
#
_entry.id   6ba28fca911b2f0c1fcd565366f96f08
#
_cell.length_a   1.000
_cell.length_b   1.000
_cell.length_c   1.000
_cell.angle_alpha   90.00
_cell.angle_beta   90.00
_cell.angle_gamma   90.00
#
_symmetry.space_group_name_H-M   'P 1'
#
loop_
_entity.id
_entity.type
_entity.pdbx_description
1 polymer ?
#
loop_
_entity_poly.entity_id
_entity_poly.type
_entity_poly.pdbx_seq_one_letter_code
_entity_poly.pdbx_strand_id
1 'polypeptide(L)'
;MTWLAVLSCALAALPALLAAQNIRRQRRAGGRPPGPCLVSILIPARDEAARLQPCLDAALASEGVAIELLVMDDNSSDATPAIIRRAAALDERVRLLAAPPLPPGWTGKVHACARLAEAARGTHFLFIDADVRLAPHAAAALAAHAEDHGLALVSGVPRQRLGSLGEALTVPAINLLMTGYLPGGGRAEGFAGRHDASLAAACGQLVLVEAAAYRAAGGHAASPGILHEALALARRMRAAGQRSEVVDGSRLASCRMYTGFAEAWAGFARNAREGMATPRGLPVWTLLLAGGHLLPWLALALGGGAPALLAVLLSLGTRAAITWHAKEPWWSVPLHPLGVAVALAIQWRALLGRPPGWKGRHYDKVAST
;
A
#
# COMPACT_ATOMS: atom_id res chain seq x y z
N MET A 1 2.37 38.68 -5.56
CA MET A 1 2.50 37.61 -6.57
C MET A 1 3.82 36.84 -6.41
N THR A 2 4.96 37.49 -6.35
CA THR A 2 6.29 36.89 -6.23
C THR A 2 6.41 35.93 -5.03
N TRP A 3 5.86 36.27 -3.87
CA TRP A 3 5.89 35.44 -2.66
C TRP A 3 5.15 34.13 -2.83
N LEU A 4 3.98 34.15 -3.47
CA LEU A 4 3.22 32.91 -3.75
C LEU A 4 3.99 31.96 -4.68
N ALA A 5 4.65 32.52 -5.70
CA ALA A 5 5.46 31.75 -6.63
C ALA A 5 6.69 31.15 -5.95
N VAL A 6 7.39 31.90 -5.09
CA VAL A 6 8.55 31.40 -4.32
C VAL A 6 8.11 30.35 -3.32
N LEU A 7 7.02 30.56 -2.59
CA LEU A 7 6.48 29.57 -1.65
C LEU A 7 6.08 28.27 -2.36
N SER A 8 5.37 28.37 -3.49
CA SER A 8 4.97 27.19 -4.26
C SER A 8 6.18 26.44 -4.81
N CYS A 9 7.24 27.14 -5.22
CA CYS A 9 8.49 26.53 -5.65
C CYS A 9 9.18 25.75 -4.51
N ALA A 10 9.26 26.33 -3.31
CA ALA A 10 9.80 25.65 -2.13
C ALA A 10 9.00 24.39 -1.75
N LEU A 11 7.65 24.52 -1.78
CA LEU A 11 6.76 23.39 -1.48
C LEU A 11 6.79 22.29 -2.56
N ALA A 12 6.99 22.63 -3.84
CA ALA A 12 7.16 21.65 -4.92
C ALA A 12 8.57 21.02 -4.91
N ALA A 13 9.58 21.73 -4.45
CA ALA A 13 10.96 21.19 -4.33
C ALA A 13 11.06 20.07 -3.29
N LEU A 14 10.30 20.14 -2.19
CA LEU A 14 10.32 19.12 -1.14
C LEU A 14 10.03 17.71 -1.68
N PRO A 15 8.85 17.43 -2.30
CA PRO A 15 8.58 16.10 -2.85
C PRO A 15 9.50 15.74 -4.03
N ALA A 16 10.00 16.71 -4.79
CA ALA A 16 10.95 16.46 -5.87
C ALA A 16 12.28 15.91 -5.34
N LEU A 17 12.83 16.52 -4.29
CA LEU A 17 14.07 16.08 -3.65
C LEU A 17 13.89 14.72 -2.96
N LEU A 18 12.80 14.55 -2.21
CA LEU A 18 12.49 13.27 -1.56
C LEU A 18 12.29 12.15 -2.58
N ALA A 19 11.52 12.39 -3.64
CA ALA A 19 11.31 11.41 -4.70
C ALA A 19 12.64 11.04 -5.39
N ALA A 20 13.45 12.02 -5.76
CA ALA A 20 14.75 11.76 -6.36
C ALA A 20 15.66 10.93 -5.44
N GLN A 21 15.69 11.23 -4.13
CA GLN A 21 16.44 10.47 -3.16
C GLN A 21 15.88 9.05 -2.99
N ASN A 22 14.56 8.91 -2.83
CA ASN A 22 13.92 7.63 -2.58
C ASN A 22 14.04 6.71 -3.80
N ILE A 23 13.79 7.19 -5.02
CA ILE A 23 13.94 6.42 -6.26
C ILE A 23 15.37 5.90 -6.43
N ARG A 24 16.39 6.74 -6.15
CA ARG A 24 17.80 6.34 -6.26
C ARG A 24 18.20 5.28 -5.24
N ARG A 25 17.59 5.29 -4.07
CA ARG A 25 17.98 4.48 -2.91
C ARG A 25 17.08 3.30 -2.65
N GLN A 26 15.89 3.25 -3.26
CA GLN A 26 14.97 2.13 -3.09
C GLN A 26 15.59 0.85 -3.69
N ARG A 27 15.63 -0.18 -2.87
CA ARG A 27 16.16 -1.47 -3.29
C ARG A 27 15.14 -2.23 -4.14
N ARG A 28 15.66 -3.11 -4.98
CA ARG A 28 14.87 -4.13 -5.67
C ARG A 28 15.06 -5.42 -4.91
N ALA A 29 13.96 -6.07 -4.57
CA ALA A 29 14.05 -7.41 -3.99
C ALA A 29 14.64 -8.36 -5.03
N GLY A 30 15.54 -9.16 -4.58
CA GLY A 30 16.33 -10.12 -5.36
C GLY A 30 17.38 -10.70 -4.42
N GLY A 31 18.34 -11.45 -4.95
CA GLY A 31 19.37 -12.11 -4.18
C GLY A 31 19.39 -13.60 -4.48
N ARG A 32 20.13 -14.36 -3.68
CA ARG A 32 20.09 -15.82 -3.76
C ARG A 32 18.78 -16.31 -3.17
N PRO A 33 18.14 -17.33 -3.75
CA PRO A 33 17.00 -17.97 -3.10
C PRO A 33 17.42 -18.41 -1.69
N PRO A 34 16.60 -18.17 -0.67
CA PRO A 34 16.90 -18.63 0.67
C PRO A 34 17.08 -20.17 0.67
N GLY A 35 17.78 -20.67 1.66
CA GLY A 35 17.89 -22.11 1.89
C GLY A 35 16.51 -22.78 1.95
N PRO A 36 16.35 -23.99 2.54
CA PRO A 36 15.03 -24.63 2.65
C PRO A 36 14.04 -23.70 3.34
N CYS A 37 13.16 -23.07 2.56
CA CYS A 37 12.22 -22.05 2.98
C CYS A 37 10.83 -22.38 2.42
N LEU A 38 9.81 -22.30 3.26
CA LEU A 38 8.42 -22.36 2.86
C LEU A 38 7.79 -20.98 3.05
N VAL A 39 7.24 -20.42 1.98
CA VAL A 39 6.47 -19.18 2.05
C VAL A 39 4.99 -19.49 2.07
N SER A 40 4.29 -19.11 3.14
CA SER A 40 2.84 -19.17 3.20
C SER A 40 2.27 -17.91 2.55
N ILE A 41 1.64 -18.04 1.39
CA ILE A 41 0.91 -16.95 0.73
C ILE A 41 -0.48 -16.89 1.35
N LEU A 42 -0.83 -15.74 1.93
CA LEU A 42 -2.02 -15.55 2.77
C LEU A 42 -2.95 -14.52 2.14
N ILE A 43 -4.16 -14.97 1.75
CA ILE A 43 -5.13 -14.14 1.01
C ILE A 43 -6.43 -14.03 1.81
N PRO A 44 -6.72 -12.89 2.45
CA PRO A 44 -8.05 -12.60 2.95
C PRO A 44 -8.99 -12.27 1.78
N ALA A 45 -10.13 -12.93 1.68
CA ALA A 45 -11.10 -12.72 0.60
C ALA A 45 -12.51 -12.50 1.14
N ARG A 46 -13.22 -11.48 0.61
CA ARG A 46 -14.63 -11.24 0.85
C ARG A 46 -15.26 -10.59 -0.39
N ASP A 47 -16.22 -11.28 -1.00
CA ASP A 47 -16.91 -10.83 -2.22
C ASP A 47 -15.93 -10.42 -3.34
N GLU A 48 -14.98 -11.34 -3.67
CA GLU A 48 -13.90 -11.13 -4.64
C GLU A 48 -14.01 -12.02 -5.87
N ALA A 49 -15.20 -12.57 -6.17
CA ALA A 49 -15.37 -13.52 -7.26
C ALA A 49 -14.81 -13.03 -8.62
N ALA A 50 -14.92 -11.74 -8.90
CA ALA A 50 -14.41 -11.15 -10.16
C ALA A 50 -12.88 -11.06 -10.26
N ARG A 51 -12.15 -11.10 -9.10
CA ARG A 51 -10.71 -10.81 -9.04
C ARG A 51 -9.88 -12.00 -8.55
N LEU A 52 -10.49 -12.92 -7.82
CA LEU A 52 -9.78 -13.95 -7.05
C LEU A 52 -9.09 -15.00 -7.94
N GLN A 53 -9.77 -15.56 -8.96
CA GLN A 53 -9.17 -16.63 -9.76
C GLN A 53 -7.82 -16.25 -10.36
N PRO A 54 -7.65 -15.10 -11.07
CA PRO A 54 -6.33 -14.69 -11.55
C PRO A 54 -5.32 -14.36 -10.44
N CYS A 55 -5.75 -14.08 -9.19
CA CYS A 55 -4.86 -13.95 -8.03
C CYS A 55 -4.28 -15.30 -7.64
N LEU A 56 -5.16 -16.31 -7.53
CA LEU A 56 -4.75 -17.70 -7.21
C LEU A 56 -3.80 -18.25 -8.27
N ASP A 57 -4.13 -18.09 -9.56
CA ASP A 57 -3.30 -18.56 -10.67
C ASP A 57 -1.90 -17.94 -10.62
N ALA A 58 -1.82 -16.63 -10.37
CA ALA A 58 -0.55 -15.92 -10.25
C ALA A 58 0.25 -16.35 -9.01
N ALA A 59 -0.42 -16.61 -7.89
CA ALA A 59 0.23 -17.09 -6.66
C ALA A 59 0.76 -18.51 -6.84
N LEU A 60 0.00 -19.40 -7.46
CA LEU A 60 0.39 -20.79 -7.74
C LEU A 60 1.52 -20.91 -8.78
N ALA A 61 1.67 -19.90 -9.64
CA ALA A 61 2.79 -19.79 -10.58
C ALA A 61 4.10 -19.34 -9.92
N SER A 62 4.16 -19.24 -8.57
CA SER A 62 5.40 -18.89 -7.86
C SER A 62 6.50 -19.90 -8.07
N GLU A 63 7.71 -19.39 -8.35
CA GLU A 63 8.90 -20.17 -8.66
C GLU A 63 10.05 -19.83 -7.69
N GLY A 64 11.02 -20.73 -7.57
CA GLY A 64 12.26 -20.48 -6.82
C GLY A 64 12.14 -20.61 -5.31
N VAL A 65 10.96 -20.96 -4.77
CA VAL A 65 10.71 -21.22 -3.35
C VAL A 65 9.51 -22.17 -3.19
N ALA A 66 9.51 -23.00 -2.15
CA ALA A 66 8.33 -23.78 -1.79
C ALA A 66 7.22 -22.86 -1.26
N ILE A 67 5.98 -23.09 -1.68
CA ILE A 67 4.83 -22.31 -1.23
C ILE A 67 3.71 -23.21 -0.70
N GLU A 68 2.94 -22.69 0.25
CA GLU A 68 1.55 -23.06 0.50
C GLU A 68 0.66 -21.82 0.30
N LEU A 69 -0.58 -21.99 -0.13
CA LEU A 69 -1.52 -20.92 -0.40
C LEU A 69 -2.75 -21.09 0.50
N LEU A 70 -2.91 -20.19 1.46
CA LEU A 70 -4.06 -20.17 2.35
C LEU A 70 -4.99 -19.01 1.97
N VAL A 71 -6.25 -19.34 1.72
CA VAL A 71 -7.26 -18.35 1.39
C VAL A 71 -8.37 -18.42 2.42
N MET A 72 -8.67 -17.31 3.08
CA MET A 72 -9.79 -17.24 4.02
C MET A 72 -10.98 -16.55 3.37
N ASP A 73 -12.08 -17.26 3.27
CA ASP A 73 -13.37 -16.69 2.92
C ASP A 73 -14.01 -16.02 4.15
N ASP A 74 -14.06 -14.68 4.15
CA ASP A 74 -14.65 -13.90 5.23
C ASP A 74 -16.17 -13.71 5.03
N ASN A 75 -16.90 -14.82 4.94
CA ASN A 75 -18.36 -14.86 4.77
C ASN A 75 -18.82 -14.10 3.52
N SER A 76 -18.29 -14.46 2.36
CA SER A 76 -18.72 -13.90 1.06
C SER A 76 -20.14 -14.30 0.71
N SER A 77 -20.84 -13.40 0.03
CA SER A 77 -22.20 -13.61 -0.51
C SER A 77 -22.21 -13.97 -2.00
N ASP A 78 -21.07 -13.88 -2.67
CA ASP A 78 -20.88 -14.16 -4.09
C ASP A 78 -20.21 -15.54 -4.33
N ALA A 79 -19.71 -15.78 -5.54
CA ALA A 79 -19.05 -17.04 -5.92
C ALA A 79 -17.63 -17.24 -5.31
N THR A 80 -17.13 -16.34 -4.48
CA THR A 80 -15.79 -16.41 -3.89
C THR A 80 -15.47 -17.79 -3.27
N PRO A 81 -16.32 -18.36 -2.35
CA PRO A 81 -16.00 -19.65 -1.73
C PRO A 81 -16.02 -20.83 -2.73
N ALA A 82 -16.80 -20.75 -3.80
CA ALA A 82 -16.82 -21.77 -4.85
C ALA A 82 -15.52 -21.77 -5.65
N ILE A 83 -14.98 -20.58 -5.97
CA ILE A 83 -13.68 -20.41 -6.64
C ILE A 83 -12.56 -21.02 -5.81
N ILE A 84 -12.51 -20.74 -4.51
CA ILE A 84 -11.45 -21.26 -3.62
C ILE A 84 -11.54 -22.79 -3.51
N ARG A 85 -12.77 -23.34 -3.31
CA ARG A 85 -12.96 -24.79 -3.26
C ARG A 85 -12.48 -25.50 -4.53
N ARG A 86 -12.78 -24.90 -5.70
CA ARG A 86 -12.31 -25.42 -6.97
C ARG A 86 -10.78 -25.43 -7.06
N ALA A 87 -10.14 -24.33 -6.67
CA ALA A 87 -8.68 -24.26 -6.66
C ALA A 87 -8.06 -25.29 -5.71
N ALA A 88 -8.61 -25.47 -4.50
CA ALA A 88 -8.14 -26.45 -3.54
C ALA A 88 -8.35 -27.92 -3.99
N ALA A 89 -9.34 -28.17 -4.83
CA ALA A 89 -9.54 -29.49 -5.42
C ALA A 89 -8.56 -29.83 -6.56
N LEU A 90 -7.97 -28.80 -7.18
CA LEU A 90 -7.04 -28.94 -8.31
C LEU A 90 -5.56 -28.88 -7.90
N ASP A 91 -5.24 -28.26 -6.77
CA ASP A 91 -3.86 -28.08 -6.30
C ASP A 91 -3.78 -28.22 -4.77
N GLU A 92 -3.05 -29.20 -4.30
CA GLU A 92 -2.89 -29.52 -2.87
C GLU A 92 -2.21 -28.44 -2.04
N ARG A 93 -1.52 -27.51 -2.69
CA ARG A 93 -0.91 -26.35 -2.04
C ARG A 93 -1.97 -25.35 -1.57
N VAL A 94 -3.20 -25.41 -2.11
CA VAL A 94 -4.29 -24.50 -1.78
C VAL A 94 -5.12 -25.01 -0.61
N ARG A 95 -5.29 -24.19 0.39
CA ARG A 95 -6.13 -24.48 1.55
C ARG A 95 -7.19 -23.41 1.75
N LEU A 96 -8.47 -23.80 1.68
CA LEU A 96 -9.58 -22.93 2.07
C LEU A 96 -9.72 -22.93 3.59
N LEU A 97 -9.75 -21.74 4.17
CA LEU A 97 -10.13 -21.53 5.57
C LEU A 97 -11.47 -20.78 5.62
N ALA A 98 -12.41 -21.30 6.41
CA ALA A 98 -13.64 -20.59 6.71
C ALA A 98 -13.41 -19.61 7.87
N ALA A 99 -13.86 -18.37 7.74
CA ALA A 99 -13.76 -17.41 8.81
C ALA A 99 -14.73 -17.77 9.94
N PRO A 100 -14.25 -17.88 11.20
CA PRO A 100 -15.15 -17.94 12.34
C PRO A 100 -15.91 -16.61 12.49
N PRO A 101 -16.97 -16.56 13.35
CA PRO A 101 -17.68 -15.32 13.61
C PRO A 101 -16.72 -14.18 13.97
N LEU A 102 -16.96 -13.00 13.36
CA LEU A 102 -16.11 -11.83 13.62
C LEU A 102 -16.28 -11.34 15.05
N PRO A 103 -15.23 -11.33 15.89
CA PRO A 103 -15.35 -10.86 17.26
C PRO A 103 -15.65 -9.34 17.31
N PRO A 104 -16.34 -8.86 18.35
CA PRO A 104 -16.54 -7.43 18.55
C PRO A 104 -15.22 -6.65 18.54
N GLY A 105 -15.20 -5.49 17.89
CA GLY A 105 -14.02 -4.62 17.82
C GLY A 105 -12.98 -5.02 16.76
N TRP A 106 -13.18 -6.12 16.02
CA TRP A 106 -12.29 -6.52 14.94
C TRP A 106 -12.76 -5.97 13.59
N THR A 107 -11.79 -5.64 12.71
CA THR A 107 -12.08 -5.50 11.28
C THR A 107 -11.97 -6.87 10.59
N GLY A 108 -12.78 -7.10 9.56
CA GLY A 108 -12.79 -8.40 8.87
C GLY A 108 -11.44 -8.78 8.29
N LYS A 109 -10.74 -7.83 7.65
CA LYS A 109 -9.42 -8.08 7.05
C LYS A 109 -8.38 -8.45 8.11
N VAL A 110 -8.32 -7.71 9.21
CA VAL A 110 -7.37 -7.99 10.31
C VAL A 110 -7.64 -9.36 10.93
N HIS A 111 -8.91 -9.70 11.15
CA HIS A 111 -9.30 -11.00 11.65
C HIS A 111 -8.89 -12.13 10.70
N ALA A 112 -9.18 -11.98 9.41
CA ALA A 112 -8.78 -12.95 8.40
C ALA A 112 -7.26 -13.13 8.32
N CYS A 113 -6.49 -12.03 8.33
CA CYS A 113 -5.02 -12.08 8.33
C CYS A 113 -4.47 -12.80 9.58
N ALA A 114 -5.04 -12.55 10.77
CA ALA A 114 -4.63 -13.22 11.99
C ALA A 114 -4.89 -14.74 11.92
N ARG A 115 -6.09 -15.14 11.49
CA ARG A 115 -6.46 -16.57 11.37
C ARG A 115 -5.65 -17.30 10.30
N LEU A 116 -5.37 -16.65 9.17
CA LEU A 116 -4.48 -17.16 8.13
C LEU A 116 -3.08 -17.44 8.69
N ALA A 117 -2.51 -16.48 9.42
CA ALA A 117 -1.18 -16.62 10.00
C ALA A 117 -1.09 -17.70 11.07
N GLU A 118 -2.18 -17.95 11.83
CA GLU A 118 -2.25 -19.07 12.79
C GLU A 118 -2.24 -20.44 12.10
N ALA A 119 -2.89 -20.55 10.95
CA ALA A 119 -2.96 -21.79 10.18
C ALA A 119 -1.74 -22.03 9.28
N ALA A 120 -0.90 -21.02 9.08
CA ALA A 120 0.26 -21.04 8.20
C ALA A 120 1.44 -21.81 8.82
N ARG A 121 2.16 -22.58 7.98
CA ARG A 121 3.27 -23.46 8.36
C ARG A 121 4.63 -22.92 7.92
N GLY A 122 4.64 -21.91 7.03
CA GLY A 122 5.85 -21.35 6.47
C GLY A 122 6.72 -20.61 7.46
N THR A 123 7.99 -20.47 7.11
CA THR A 123 8.95 -19.63 7.80
C THR A 123 8.72 -18.14 7.52
N HIS A 124 8.09 -17.85 6.38
CA HIS A 124 7.69 -16.50 5.97
C HIS A 124 6.21 -16.47 5.60
N PHE A 125 5.52 -15.42 5.97
CA PHE A 125 4.14 -15.13 5.60
C PHE A 125 4.11 -14.02 4.57
N LEU A 126 3.53 -14.28 3.40
CA LEU A 126 3.33 -13.30 2.34
C LEU A 126 1.84 -12.94 2.26
N PHE A 127 1.45 -11.84 2.89
CA PHE A 127 0.09 -11.31 2.80
C PHE A 127 -0.08 -10.56 1.47
N ILE A 128 -1.11 -10.93 0.72
CA ILE A 128 -1.52 -10.23 -0.50
C ILE A 128 -3.03 -10.05 -0.53
N ASP A 129 -3.49 -8.96 -1.16
CA ASP A 129 -4.92 -8.76 -1.41
C ASP A 129 -5.39 -9.61 -2.61
N ALA A 130 -6.69 -9.94 -2.65
CA ALA A 130 -7.28 -10.81 -3.67
C ALA A 130 -7.27 -10.24 -5.10
N ASP A 131 -6.94 -8.95 -5.25
CA ASP A 131 -6.79 -8.24 -6.52
C ASP A 131 -5.33 -8.12 -7.01
N VAL A 132 -4.39 -8.70 -6.26
CA VAL A 132 -2.95 -8.71 -6.59
C VAL A 132 -2.61 -9.86 -7.52
N ARG A 133 -1.68 -9.62 -8.44
CA ARG A 133 -1.08 -10.61 -9.34
C ARG A 133 0.41 -10.65 -9.08
N LEU A 134 0.88 -11.69 -8.41
CA LEU A 134 2.31 -11.90 -8.17
C LEU A 134 3.05 -12.20 -9.48
N ALA A 135 4.28 -11.71 -9.61
CA ALA A 135 5.21 -12.23 -10.60
C ALA A 135 5.74 -13.60 -10.12
N PRO A 136 6.08 -14.54 -11.00
CA PRO A 136 6.52 -15.88 -10.59
C PRO A 136 7.68 -15.88 -9.59
N HIS A 137 8.63 -14.98 -9.74
CA HIS A 137 9.80 -14.85 -8.86
C HIS A 137 9.54 -14.07 -7.54
N ALA A 138 8.34 -13.49 -7.34
CA ALA A 138 8.11 -12.51 -6.29
C ALA A 138 8.29 -13.07 -4.88
N ALA A 139 7.72 -14.24 -4.59
CA ALA A 139 7.82 -14.86 -3.27
C ALA A 139 9.28 -15.20 -2.92
N ALA A 140 10.01 -15.80 -3.85
CA ALA A 140 11.43 -16.12 -3.67
C ALA A 140 12.29 -14.86 -3.51
N ALA A 141 12.07 -13.83 -4.34
CA ALA A 141 12.82 -12.58 -4.30
C ALA A 141 12.62 -11.82 -2.99
N LEU A 142 11.38 -11.79 -2.46
CA LEU A 142 11.07 -11.14 -1.18
C LEU A 142 11.70 -11.88 -0.01
N ALA A 143 11.62 -13.23 0.02
CA ALA A 143 12.21 -14.03 1.07
C ALA A 143 13.74 -13.92 1.07
N ALA A 144 14.38 -14.05 -0.11
CA ALA A 144 15.82 -13.85 -0.25
C ALA A 144 16.26 -12.46 0.22
N HIS A 145 15.53 -11.43 -0.19
CA HIS A 145 15.82 -10.05 0.23
C HIS A 145 15.70 -9.86 1.74
N ALA A 146 14.71 -10.50 2.38
CA ALA A 146 14.54 -10.46 3.82
C ALA A 146 15.74 -11.09 4.54
N GLU A 147 16.18 -12.26 4.10
CA GLU A 147 17.33 -12.96 4.68
C GLU A 147 18.65 -12.20 4.44
N ASP A 148 18.94 -11.80 3.21
CA ASP A 148 20.18 -11.12 2.81
C ASP A 148 20.41 -9.81 3.59
N HIS A 149 19.32 -9.16 4.03
CA HIS A 149 19.38 -7.86 4.71
C HIS A 149 18.95 -7.91 6.17
N GLY A 150 18.64 -9.10 6.72
CA GLY A 150 18.18 -9.27 8.10
C GLY A 150 16.92 -8.47 8.38
N LEU A 151 15.90 -8.60 7.51
CA LEU A 151 14.65 -7.87 7.61
C LEU A 151 13.53 -8.79 8.09
N ALA A 152 12.84 -8.38 9.12
CA ALA A 152 11.67 -9.09 9.61
C ALA A 152 10.38 -8.75 8.83
N LEU A 153 10.36 -7.63 8.11
CA LEU A 153 9.25 -7.24 7.24
C LEU A 153 9.79 -6.59 5.96
N VAL A 154 9.33 -7.09 4.81
CA VAL A 154 9.55 -6.48 3.49
C VAL A 154 8.21 -6.22 2.83
N SER A 155 7.99 -4.99 2.37
CA SER A 155 6.78 -4.61 1.65
C SER A 155 7.12 -3.90 0.35
N GLY A 156 6.17 -3.79 -0.56
CA GLY A 156 6.31 -3.02 -1.79
C GLY A 156 4.95 -2.59 -2.33
N VAL A 157 4.92 -1.47 -3.04
CA VAL A 157 3.71 -1.06 -3.75
C VAL A 157 3.69 -1.80 -5.10
N PRO A 158 2.71 -2.70 -5.35
CA PRO A 158 2.55 -3.33 -6.65
C PRO A 158 2.37 -2.28 -7.75
N ARG A 159 2.71 -2.64 -8.99
CA ARG A 159 2.38 -1.81 -10.15
C ARG A 159 0.88 -1.60 -10.21
N GLN A 160 0.43 -0.35 -10.05
CA GLN A 160 -0.98 0.00 -10.13
C GLN A 160 -1.44 0.08 -11.59
N ARG A 161 -2.40 -0.76 -11.96
CA ARG A 161 -3.03 -0.76 -13.29
C ARG A 161 -4.21 0.19 -13.27
N LEU A 162 -4.22 1.15 -14.20
CA LEU A 162 -5.27 2.17 -14.33
C LEU A 162 -6.06 1.90 -15.60
N GLY A 163 -7.35 1.64 -15.49
CA GLY A 163 -8.24 1.34 -16.61
C GLY A 163 -9.25 2.45 -16.91
N SER A 164 -9.29 3.53 -16.10
CA SER A 164 -10.22 4.65 -16.29
C SER A 164 -9.63 5.98 -15.81
N LEU A 165 -10.23 7.09 -16.24
CA LEU A 165 -9.87 8.44 -15.75
C LEU A 165 -10.08 8.56 -14.23
N GLY A 166 -11.14 7.94 -13.69
CA GLY A 166 -11.42 7.95 -12.26
C GLY A 166 -10.32 7.28 -11.43
N GLU A 167 -9.78 6.16 -11.92
CA GLU A 167 -8.63 5.50 -11.31
C GLU A 167 -7.37 6.37 -11.40
N ALA A 168 -7.15 7.03 -12.53
CA ALA A 168 -5.99 7.92 -12.73
C ALA A 168 -6.02 9.19 -11.87
N LEU A 169 -7.20 9.64 -11.46
CA LEU A 169 -7.38 10.78 -10.55
C LEU A 169 -7.23 10.41 -9.06
N THR A 170 -7.19 9.14 -8.73
CA THR A 170 -7.22 8.69 -7.31
C THR A 170 -6.02 7.83 -6.93
N VAL A 171 -5.79 6.73 -7.65
CA VAL A 171 -4.81 5.70 -7.29
C VAL A 171 -3.36 6.19 -7.25
N PRO A 172 -2.89 7.08 -8.16
CA PRO A 172 -1.52 7.56 -8.16
C PRO A 172 -1.08 8.32 -6.90
N ALA A 173 -2.04 8.78 -6.08
CA ALA A 173 -1.75 9.39 -4.80
C ALA A 173 -0.95 8.46 -3.85
N ILE A 174 -1.12 7.15 -3.96
CA ILE A 174 -0.36 6.16 -3.18
C ILE A 174 1.14 6.32 -3.42
N ASN A 175 1.55 6.26 -4.69
CA ASN A 175 2.96 6.37 -5.04
C ASN A 175 3.51 7.78 -4.81
N LEU A 176 2.68 8.82 -4.97
CA LEU A 176 3.06 10.20 -4.63
C LEU A 176 3.41 10.31 -3.14
N LEU A 177 2.57 9.78 -2.25
CA LEU A 177 2.79 9.84 -0.81
C LEU A 177 3.98 8.97 -0.38
N MET A 178 4.05 7.73 -0.86
CA MET A 178 5.12 6.77 -0.49
C MET A 178 6.49 7.19 -0.99
N THR A 179 6.56 7.76 -2.20
CA THR A 179 7.85 8.08 -2.84
C THR A 179 8.21 9.55 -2.68
N GLY A 180 7.22 10.46 -2.75
CA GLY A 180 7.46 11.91 -2.73
C GLY A 180 7.39 12.54 -1.34
N TYR A 181 6.74 11.89 -0.35
CA TYR A 181 6.52 12.51 0.96
C TYR A 181 6.98 11.67 2.15
N LEU A 182 7.32 10.39 1.98
CA LEU A 182 7.85 9.57 3.05
C LEU A 182 9.37 9.73 3.14
N PRO A 183 9.93 10.34 4.21
CA PRO A 183 11.37 10.47 4.38
C PRO A 183 12.04 9.09 4.44
N GLY A 184 13.04 8.89 3.58
CA GLY A 184 13.75 7.60 3.48
C GLY A 184 12.99 6.50 2.75
N GLY A 185 11.75 6.76 2.25
CA GLY A 185 10.98 5.81 1.43
C GLY A 185 10.68 4.47 2.11
N GLY A 186 10.65 4.42 3.44
CA GLY A 186 10.42 3.18 4.20
C GLY A 186 11.62 2.24 4.29
N ARG A 187 12.84 2.73 4.09
CA ARG A 187 14.09 1.94 4.12
C ARG A 187 14.39 1.35 5.49
N ALA A 188 15.11 0.24 5.51
CA ALA A 188 15.54 -0.45 6.73
C ALA A 188 16.51 0.39 7.57
N GLU A 189 17.37 1.17 6.94
CA GLU A 189 18.29 2.10 7.62
C GLU A 189 17.58 3.35 8.14
N GLY A 190 16.28 3.50 7.83
CA GLY A 190 15.50 4.67 8.20
C GLY A 190 15.90 5.94 7.45
N PHE A 191 15.57 7.09 8.03
CA PHE A 191 15.97 8.42 7.54
C PHE A 191 17.06 9.00 8.44
N ALA A 192 18.14 9.47 7.85
CA ALA A 192 19.32 10.00 8.58
C ALA A 192 19.87 9.03 9.64
N GLY A 193 19.85 7.72 9.36
CA GLY A 193 20.31 6.69 10.28
C GLY A 193 19.37 6.37 11.44
N ARG A 194 18.18 6.99 11.48
CA ARG A 194 17.17 6.75 12.52
C ARG A 194 16.17 5.69 12.08
N HIS A 195 16.10 4.64 12.86
CA HIS A 195 15.14 3.55 12.67
C HIS A 195 13.85 3.81 13.46
N ASP A 196 13.14 4.89 13.12
CA ASP A 196 11.95 5.34 13.84
C ASP A 196 10.72 4.55 13.41
N ALA A 197 9.92 4.09 14.37
CA ALA A 197 8.66 3.40 14.11
C ALA A 197 7.63 4.31 13.40
N SER A 198 7.66 5.63 13.64
CA SER A 198 6.78 6.59 12.99
C SER A 198 7.03 6.70 11.48
N LEU A 199 8.26 6.39 11.02
CA LEU A 199 8.66 6.37 9.62
C LEU A 199 8.53 4.97 8.98
N ALA A 200 8.01 3.98 9.71
CA ALA A 200 7.69 2.68 9.13
C ALA A 200 6.59 2.84 8.07
N ALA A 201 6.70 2.07 7.01
CA ALA A 201 5.69 2.00 5.97
C ALA A 201 5.52 0.58 5.47
N ALA A 202 4.32 0.27 5.02
CA ALA A 202 3.99 -0.96 4.30
C ALA A 202 2.75 -0.72 3.45
N CYS A 203 2.68 -1.41 2.32
CA CYS A 203 1.49 -1.47 1.47
C CYS A 203 0.80 -2.83 1.69
N GLY A 204 -0.43 -2.84 2.21
CA GLY A 204 -1.17 -4.06 2.53
C GLY A 204 -1.43 -5.01 1.36
N GLN A 205 -1.14 -4.57 0.14
CA GLN A 205 -1.24 -5.39 -1.07
C GLN A 205 -0.07 -6.36 -1.25
N LEU A 206 1.08 -6.12 -0.59
CA LEU A 206 2.26 -6.96 -0.73
C LEU A 206 3.15 -6.78 0.51
N VAL A 207 3.03 -7.72 1.46
CA VAL A 207 3.78 -7.70 2.72
C VAL A 207 4.30 -9.09 3.04
N LEU A 208 5.61 -9.24 3.00
CA LEU A 208 6.27 -10.44 3.52
C LEU A 208 6.77 -10.18 4.93
N VAL A 209 6.56 -11.12 5.84
CA VAL A 209 7.07 -11.07 7.22
C VAL A 209 7.69 -12.40 7.60
N GLU A 210 8.74 -12.37 8.39
CA GLU A 210 9.27 -13.56 9.07
C GLU A 210 8.27 -14.05 10.12
N ALA A 211 7.94 -15.34 10.09
CA ALA A 211 6.89 -15.90 10.93
C ALA A 211 7.19 -15.78 12.44
N ALA A 212 8.45 -15.97 12.85
CA ALA A 212 8.85 -15.85 14.25
C ALA A 212 8.71 -14.42 14.74
N ALA A 213 9.23 -13.43 13.99
CA ALA A 213 9.13 -12.02 14.31
C ALA A 213 7.68 -11.52 14.30
N TYR A 214 6.85 -12.00 13.35
CA TYR A 214 5.42 -11.69 13.31
C TYR A 214 4.71 -12.15 14.59
N ARG A 215 4.94 -13.40 15.02
CA ARG A 215 4.33 -13.94 16.24
C ARG A 215 4.83 -13.20 17.49
N ALA A 216 6.13 -12.93 17.57
CA ALA A 216 6.72 -12.18 18.69
C ALA A 216 6.16 -10.76 18.82
N ALA A 217 5.86 -10.09 17.70
CA ALA A 217 5.23 -8.77 17.69
C ALA A 217 3.70 -8.81 17.95
N GLY A 218 3.09 -9.99 18.15
CA GLY A 218 1.66 -10.18 18.35
C GLY A 218 0.83 -10.11 17.05
N GLY A 219 1.48 -10.01 15.91
CA GLY A 219 0.87 -10.05 14.59
C GLY A 219 -0.31 -9.09 14.39
N HIS A 220 -1.25 -9.46 13.53
CA HIS A 220 -2.46 -8.68 13.29
C HIS A 220 -3.39 -8.65 14.52
N ALA A 221 -3.37 -9.68 15.37
CA ALA A 221 -4.22 -9.76 16.55
C ALA A 221 -3.95 -8.65 17.57
N ALA A 222 -2.77 -8.07 17.57
CA ALA A 222 -2.43 -6.96 18.46
C ALA A 222 -3.05 -5.60 18.06
N SER A 223 -3.74 -5.52 16.91
CA SER A 223 -4.41 -4.30 16.41
C SER A 223 -5.75 -4.63 15.73
N PRO A 224 -6.75 -5.18 16.46
CA PRO A 224 -7.93 -5.80 15.85
C PRO A 224 -8.83 -4.83 15.09
N GLY A 225 -8.97 -3.58 15.57
CA GLY A 225 -9.88 -2.57 15.02
C GLY A 225 -9.29 -1.68 13.93
N ILE A 226 -8.04 -1.91 13.51
CA ILE A 226 -7.33 -1.04 12.57
C ILE A 226 -7.72 -1.36 11.11
N LEU A 227 -7.82 -0.31 10.28
CA LEU A 227 -8.10 -0.43 8.84
C LEU A 227 -6.80 -0.42 8.00
N HIS A 228 -5.76 0.32 8.45
CA HIS A 228 -4.42 0.32 7.86
C HIS A 228 -3.52 -0.74 8.53
N GLU A 229 -3.92 -1.99 8.45
CA GLU A 229 -3.31 -3.13 9.17
C GLU A 229 -1.81 -3.32 8.88
N ALA A 230 -1.41 -3.18 7.62
CA ALA A 230 0.00 -3.36 7.22
C ALA A 230 0.90 -2.25 7.78
N LEU A 231 0.39 -1.00 7.79
CA LEU A 231 1.13 0.12 8.38
C LEU A 231 1.27 -0.05 9.90
N ALA A 232 0.19 -0.46 10.57
CA ALA A 232 0.20 -0.73 12.01
C ALA A 232 1.16 -1.88 12.35
N LEU A 233 1.17 -2.96 11.55
CA LEU A 233 2.09 -4.06 11.70
C LEU A 233 3.55 -3.60 11.54
N ALA A 234 3.87 -2.86 10.49
CA ALA A 234 5.23 -2.36 10.25
C ALA A 234 5.73 -1.44 11.37
N ARG A 235 4.88 -0.55 11.87
CA ARG A 235 5.19 0.32 13.02
C ARG A 235 5.44 -0.48 14.29
N ARG A 236 4.59 -1.46 14.58
CA ARG A 236 4.73 -2.35 15.74
C ARG A 236 6.02 -3.17 15.67
N MET A 237 6.34 -3.74 14.51
CA MET A 237 7.57 -4.50 14.34
C MET A 237 8.80 -3.63 14.57
N ARG A 238 8.83 -2.40 14.04
CA ARG A 238 9.91 -1.45 14.35
C ARG A 238 9.97 -1.06 15.82
N ALA A 239 8.83 -0.84 16.46
CA ALA A 239 8.78 -0.55 17.90
C ALA A 239 9.31 -1.72 18.75
N ALA A 240 9.18 -2.96 18.25
CA ALA A 240 9.78 -4.16 18.85
C ALA A 240 11.25 -4.38 18.44
N GLY A 241 11.92 -3.39 17.85
CA GLY A 241 13.33 -3.48 17.43
C GLY A 241 13.56 -4.23 16.13
N GLN A 242 12.51 -4.66 15.41
CA GLN A 242 12.64 -5.39 14.17
C GLN A 242 12.90 -4.46 12.99
N ARG A 243 13.70 -4.90 12.02
CA ARG A 243 13.99 -4.13 10.80
C ARG A 243 12.92 -4.37 9.74
N SER A 244 12.47 -3.29 9.09
CA SER A 244 11.50 -3.37 7.99
C SER A 244 11.91 -2.46 6.83
N GLU A 245 11.56 -2.85 5.60
CA GLU A 245 11.88 -2.10 4.39
C GLU A 245 10.75 -2.12 3.38
N VAL A 246 10.63 -1.01 2.61
CA VAL A 246 9.79 -0.93 1.43
C VAL A 246 10.68 -0.98 0.19
N VAL A 247 10.51 -2.04 -0.61
CA VAL A 247 11.23 -2.26 -1.87
C VAL A 247 10.42 -1.81 -3.08
N ASP A 248 11.05 -1.76 -4.26
CA ASP A 248 10.34 -1.58 -5.54
C ASP A 248 9.43 -2.77 -5.82
N GLY A 249 8.13 -2.62 -5.51
CA GLY A 249 7.10 -3.65 -5.73
C GLY A 249 6.61 -3.73 -7.17
N SER A 250 6.95 -2.77 -8.03
CA SER A 250 6.39 -2.65 -9.39
C SER A 250 6.77 -3.80 -10.34
N ARG A 251 7.81 -4.58 -9.98
CA ARG A 251 8.26 -5.77 -10.72
C ARG A 251 7.85 -7.08 -10.04
N LEU A 252 7.44 -7.02 -8.77
CA LEU A 252 7.07 -8.17 -7.96
C LEU A 252 5.58 -8.51 -8.10
N ALA A 253 4.75 -7.48 -8.30
CA ALA A 253 3.32 -7.67 -8.41
C ALA A 253 2.66 -6.55 -9.23
N SER A 254 1.46 -6.83 -9.70
CA SER A 254 0.55 -5.81 -10.25
C SER A 254 -0.82 -5.91 -9.57
N CYS A 255 -1.53 -4.78 -9.49
CA CYS A 255 -2.85 -4.69 -8.91
C CYS A 255 -3.73 -3.75 -9.71
N ARG A 256 -5.01 -4.07 -9.85
CA ARG A 256 -6.06 -3.12 -10.23
C ARG A 256 -7.05 -3.04 -9.07
N MET A 257 -6.76 -2.12 -8.16
CA MET A 257 -7.46 -1.99 -6.88
C MET A 257 -8.94 -1.62 -7.04
N TYR A 258 -9.24 -0.73 -8.00
CA TYR A 258 -10.58 -0.19 -8.24
C TYR A 258 -10.90 -0.22 -9.73
N THR A 259 -12.20 -0.23 -10.07
CA THR A 259 -12.71 -0.25 -11.44
C THR A 259 -13.36 1.07 -11.87
N GLY A 260 -13.23 2.13 -11.07
CA GLY A 260 -13.77 3.45 -11.38
C GLY A 260 -13.66 4.44 -10.24
N PHE A 261 -14.17 5.66 -10.49
CA PHE A 261 -14.03 6.79 -9.56
C PHE A 261 -14.78 6.57 -8.23
N ALA A 262 -16.02 6.11 -8.28
CA ALA A 262 -16.85 5.95 -7.08
C ALA A 262 -16.28 4.89 -6.11
N GLU A 263 -15.84 3.75 -6.66
CA GLU A 263 -15.22 2.69 -5.88
C GLU A 263 -13.90 3.17 -5.26
N ALA A 264 -13.06 3.87 -6.03
CA ALA A 264 -11.79 4.42 -5.55
C ALA A 264 -12.01 5.48 -4.46
N TRP A 265 -12.97 6.39 -4.67
CA TRP A 265 -13.34 7.40 -3.68
C TRP A 265 -13.75 6.77 -2.35
N ALA A 266 -14.67 5.81 -2.39
CA ALA A 266 -15.15 5.11 -1.19
C ALA A 266 -14.03 4.35 -0.48
N GLY A 267 -13.17 3.67 -1.25
CA GLY A 267 -12.03 2.92 -0.72
C GLY A 267 -11.01 3.79 0.00
N PHE A 268 -10.60 4.91 -0.61
CA PHE A 268 -9.65 5.83 0.02
C PHE A 268 -10.27 6.60 1.19
N ALA A 269 -11.54 6.98 1.11
CA ALA A 269 -12.23 7.68 2.21
C ALA A 269 -12.36 6.81 3.46
N ARG A 270 -12.50 5.49 3.31
CA ARG A 270 -12.63 4.54 4.41
C ARG A 270 -11.42 4.59 5.36
N ASN A 271 -10.22 4.57 4.80
CA ASN A 271 -8.97 4.47 5.57
C ASN A 271 -8.38 5.86 5.91
N ALA A 272 -8.97 6.93 5.40
CA ALA A 272 -8.40 8.28 5.43
C ALA A 272 -8.09 8.78 6.86
N ARG A 273 -8.95 8.45 7.84
CA ARG A 273 -8.81 8.90 9.25
C ARG A 273 -7.64 8.26 10.00
N GLU A 274 -7.19 7.09 9.58
CA GLU A 274 -5.98 6.46 10.14
C GLU A 274 -4.69 6.95 9.44
N GLY A 275 -4.83 7.75 8.38
CA GLY A 275 -3.75 8.35 7.62
C GLY A 275 -3.72 9.87 7.74
N MET A 276 -4.12 10.54 6.66
CA MET A 276 -4.01 11.99 6.52
C MET A 276 -5.17 12.77 7.12
N ALA A 277 -6.39 12.19 7.18
CA ALA A 277 -7.62 12.88 7.57
C ALA A 277 -7.77 13.00 9.09
N THR A 278 -6.77 13.56 9.74
CA THR A 278 -6.81 13.90 11.18
C THR A 278 -6.93 15.41 11.37
N PRO A 279 -7.52 15.91 12.47
CA PRO A 279 -7.70 17.35 12.68
C PRO A 279 -6.40 18.17 12.63
N ARG A 280 -5.30 17.60 13.09
CA ARG A 280 -3.98 18.24 13.08
C ARG A 280 -3.18 17.96 11.79
N GLY A 281 -3.29 16.76 11.25
CA GLY A 281 -2.50 16.34 10.08
C GLY A 281 -3.03 16.90 8.76
N LEU A 282 -4.36 16.94 8.57
CA LEU A 282 -4.93 17.32 7.29
C LEU A 282 -4.63 18.76 6.86
N PRO A 283 -4.63 19.80 7.75
CA PRO A 283 -4.16 21.13 7.37
C PRO A 283 -2.71 21.14 6.86
N VAL A 284 -1.81 20.38 7.50
CA VAL A 284 -0.40 20.26 7.08
C VAL A 284 -0.31 19.56 5.72
N TRP A 285 -1.03 18.47 5.52
CA TRP A 285 -1.08 17.77 4.23
C TRP A 285 -1.70 18.63 3.14
N THR A 286 -2.71 19.44 3.47
CA THR A 286 -3.29 20.40 2.53
C THR A 286 -2.26 21.46 2.09
N LEU A 287 -1.52 22.02 3.04
CA LEU A 287 -0.44 22.95 2.72
C LEU A 287 0.61 22.32 1.80
N LEU A 288 1.08 21.13 2.12
CA LEU A 288 2.12 20.44 1.35
C LEU A 288 1.62 20.06 -0.05
N LEU A 289 0.45 19.45 -0.15
CA LEU A 289 -0.08 18.95 -1.43
C LEU A 289 -0.64 20.09 -2.28
N ALA A 290 -1.49 20.94 -1.74
CA ALA A 290 -2.02 22.06 -2.51
C ALA A 290 -0.93 23.09 -2.82
N GLY A 291 -0.05 23.39 -1.85
CA GLY A 291 1.04 24.32 -2.03
C GLY A 291 2.08 23.86 -3.05
N GLY A 292 2.42 22.57 -3.07
CA GLY A 292 3.41 22.01 -3.99
C GLY A 292 2.87 21.63 -5.37
N HIS A 293 1.56 21.36 -5.51
CA HIS A 293 1.03 20.77 -6.74
C HIS A 293 -0.16 21.53 -7.36
N LEU A 294 -0.88 22.39 -6.61
CA LEU A 294 -1.99 23.20 -7.12
C LEU A 294 -1.62 24.68 -7.20
N LEU A 295 -1.03 25.23 -6.13
CA LEU A 295 -0.61 26.63 -6.06
C LEU A 295 0.35 27.03 -7.19
N PRO A 296 1.30 26.18 -7.66
CA PRO A 296 2.14 26.49 -8.81
C PRO A 296 1.36 26.91 -10.05
N TRP A 297 0.26 26.23 -10.36
CA TRP A 297 -0.57 26.51 -11.52
C TRP A 297 -1.31 27.83 -11.37
N LEU A 298 -1.86 28.10 -10.18
CA LEU A 298 -2.51 29.36 -9.89
C LEU A 298 -1.51 30.54 -9.96
N ALA A 299 -0.33 30.35 -9.36
CA ALA A 299 0.73 31.35 -9.40
C ALA A 299 1.17 31.67 -10.83
N LEU A 300 1.31 30.64 -11.68
CA LEU A 300 1.67 30.83 -13.10
C LEU A 300 0.58 31.57 -13.86
N ALA A 301 -0.69 31.18 -13.68
CA ALA A 301 -1.84 31.85 -14.32
C ALA A 301 -1.97 33.33 -13.91
N LEU A 302 -1.54 33.68 -12.71
CA LEU A 302 -1.55 35.04 -12.17
C LEU A 302 -0.26 35.85 -12.48
N GLY A 303 0.60 35.35 -13.37
CA GLY A 303 1.80 36.09 -13.81
C GLY A 303 3.00 35.93 -12.84
N GLY A 304 3.08 34.80 -12.10
CA GLY A 304 4.18 34.52 -11.16
C GLY A 304 5.55 34.28 -11.79
N GLY A 305 5.67 34.37 -13.12
CA GLY A 305 6.93 34.35 -13.87
C GLY A 305 7.73 33.03 -13.72
N ALA A 306 9.05 33.17 -13.84
CA ALA A 306 9.97 32.00 -13.81
C ALA A 306 9.87 31.14 -12.54
N PRO A 307 9.71 31.68 -11.31
CA PRO A 307 9.54 30.83 -10.13
C PRO A 307 8.29 29.96 -10.17
N ALA A 308 7.15 30.49 -10.66
CA ALA A 308 5.92 29.70 -10.79
C ALA A 308 6.05 28.61 -11.86
N LEU A 309 6.71 28.92 -12.99
CA LEU A 309 7.00 27.95 -14.02
C LEU A 309 7.90 26.82 -13.48
N LEU A 310 8.96 27.17 -12.75
CA LEU A 310 9.83 26.17 -12.10
C LEU A 310 9.04 25.29 -11.14
N ALA A 311 8.13 25.83 -10.34
CA ALA A 311 7.29 25.07 -9.43
C ALA A 311 6.39 24.07 -10.17
N VAL A 312 5.78 24.48 -11.30
CA VAL A 312 5.00 23.58 -12.18
C VAL A 312 5.88 22.47 -12.73
N LEU A 313 7.07 22.80 -13.23
CA LEU A 313 8.02 21.80 -13.76
C LEU A 313 8.49 20.83 -12.68
N LEU A 314 8.76 21.28 -11.46
CA LEU A 314 9.10 20.42 -10.33
C LEU A 314 7.94 19.49 -9.98
N SER A 315 6.71 19.99 -9.91
CA SER A 315 5.51 19.20 -9.61
C SER A 315 5.27 18.10 -10.65
N LEU A 316 5.23 18.48 -11.95
CA LEU A 316 5.05 17.52 -13.04
C LEU A 316 6.25 16.58 -13.21
N GLY A 317 7.46 17.07 -13.05
CA GLY A 317 8.68 16.28 -13.11
C GLY A 317 8.73 15.22 -12.01
N THR A 318 8.32 15.60 -10.78
CA THR A 318 8.16 14.65 -9.67
C THR A 318 7.15 13.56 -10.03
N ARG A 319 5.98 13.95 -10.54
CA ARG A 319 4.95 12.99 -10.97
C ARG A 319 5.47 12.08 -12.09
N ALA A 320 6.15 12.63 -13.09
CA ALA A 320 6.73 11.86 -14.19
C ALA A 320 7.79 10.85 -13.71
N ALA A 321 8.68 11.28 -12.82
CA ALA A 321 9.70 10.42 -12.24
C ALA A 321 9.09 9.25 -11.44
N ILE A 322 8.07 9.52 -10.63
CA ILE A 322 7.34 8.51 -9.87
C ILE A 322 6.59 7.56 -10.82
N THR A 323 5.93 8.09 -11.86
CA THR A 323 5.25 7.30 -12.89
C THR A 323 6.19 6.32 -13.60
N TRP A 324 7.37 6.80 -13.99
CA TRP A 324 8.40 5.96 -14.59
C TRP A 324 8.89 4.86 -13.64
N HIS A 325 9.17 5.22 -12.39
CA HIS A 325 9.65 4.29 -11.38
C HIS A 325 8.62 3.21 -11.05
N ALA A 326 7.38 3.62 -10.74
CA ALA A 326 6.27 2.72 -10.38
C ALA A 326 5.62 2.03 -11.59
N LYS A 327 6.10 2.30 -12.82
CA LYS A 327 5.57 1.76 -14.08
C LYS A 327 4.09 2.04 -14.29
N GLU A 328 3.63 3.21 -13.84
CA GLU A 328 2.27 3.67 -14.10
C GLU A 328 2.11 4.18 -15.55
N PRO A 329 0.88 4.26 -16.07
CA PRO A 329 0.65 4.75 -17.43
C PRO A 329 0.95 6.25 -17.56
N TRP A 330 1.75 6.64 -18.55
CA TRP A 330 2.19 8.02 -18.79
C TRP A 330 1.04 9.00 -19.04
N TRP A 331 -0.06 8.56 -19.63
CA TRP A 331 -1.23 9.39 -19.84
C TRP A 331 -1.87 9.93 -18.56
N SER A 332 -1.55 9.36 -17.40
CA SER A 332 -2.01 9.85 -16.09
C SER A 332 -1.24 11.07 -15.58
N VAL A 333 -0.05 11.37 -16.14
CA VAL A 333 0.80 12.47 -15.67
C VAL A 333 0.14 13.84 -15.82
N PRO A 334 -0.48 14.21 -16.95
CA PRO A 334 -1.16 15.52 -17.09
C PRO A 334 -2.33 15.71 -16.12
N LEU A 335 -2.92 14.62 -15.62
CA LEU A 335 -4.03 14.66 -14.67
C LEU A 335 -3.59 14.93 -13.22
N HIS A 336 -2.29 15.05 -12.99
CA HIS A 336 -1.71 15.16 -11.65
C HIS A 336 -2.32 16.26 -10.78
N PRO A 337 -2.48 17.53 -11.23
CA PRO A 337 -3.07 18.56 -10.39
C PRO A 337 -4.52 18.23 -10.00
N LEU A 338 -5.30 17.72 -10.94
CA LEU A 338 -6.67 17.27 -10.64
C LEU A 338 -6.69 16.09 -9.66
N GLY A 339 -5.76 15.14 -9.82
CA GLY A 339 -5.63 14.00 -8.89
C GLY A 339 -5.29 14.45 -7.46
N VAL A 340 -4.41 15.45 -7.30
CA VAL A 340 -4.12 16.02 -5.97
C VAL A 340 -5.34 16.72 -5.38
N ALA A 341 -6.10 17.48 -6.18
CA ALA A 341 -7.34 18.10 -5.73
C ALA A 341 -8.37 17.06 -5.28
N VAL A 342 -8.54 15.97 -6.03
CA VAL A 342 -9.41 14.85 -5.68
C VAL A 342 -8.93 14.15 -4.40
N ALA A 343 -7.63 13.90 -4.27
CA ALA A 343 -7.08 13.29 -3.06
C ALA A 343 -7.38 14.14 -1.81
N LEU A 344 -7.18 15.46 -1.88
CA LEU A 344 -7.52 16.38 -0.79
C LEU A 344 -9.04 16.39 -0.50
N ALA A 345 -9.88 16.41 -1.54
CA ALA A 345 -11.33 16.37 -1.38
C ALA A 345 -11.80 15.10 -0.65
N ILE A 346 -11.21 13.95 -0.98
CA ILE A 346 -11.48 12.67 -0.27
C ILE A 346 -11.12 12.82 1.22
N GLN A 347 -9.94 13.37 1.53
CA GLN A 347 -9.47 13.49 2.92
C GLN A 347 -10.34 14.46 3.74
N TRP A 348 -10.66 15.62 3.19
CA TRP A 348 -11.54 16.59 3.85
C TRP A 348 -12.96 16.04 4.03
N ARG A 349 -13.51 15.37 3.02
CA ARG A 349 -14.82 14.73 3.12
C ARG A 349 -14.84 13.62 4.18
N ALA A 350 -13.75 12.85 4.28
CA ALA A 350 -13.62 11.80 5.31
C ALA A 350 -13.49 12.38 6.72
N LEU A 351 -12.78 13.51 6.90
CA LEU A 351 -12.65 14.16 8.20
C LEU A 351 -13.99 14.72 8.68
N LEU A 352 -14.74 15.39 7.78
CA LEU A 352 -15.98 16.10 8.11
C LEU A 352 -17.24 15.20 8.12
N GLY A 353 -17.19 14.06 7.42
CA GLY A 353 -18.32 13.17 7.24
C GLY A 353 -18.26 11.89 8.06
N ARG A 354 -19.22 10.99 7.83
CA ARG A 354 -19.18 9.62 8.35
C ARG A 354 -18.31 8.74 7.46
N PRO A 355 -17.49 7.83 8.02
CA PRO A 355 -16.73 6.89 7.21
C PRO A 355 -17.68 5.99 6.41
N PRO A 356 -17.37 5.72 5.12
CA PRO A 356 -18.16 4.81 4.33
C PRO A 356 -18.04 3.37 4.85
N GLY A 357 -19.13 2.59 4.73
CA GLY A 357 -19.10 1.16 4.96
C GLY A 357 -18.27 0.41 3.90
N TRP A 358 -17.94 -0.85 4.15
CA TRP A 358 -17.23 -1.70 3.21
C TRP A 358 -17.84 -3.10 3.15
N LYS A 359 -18.24 -3.53 1.95
CA LYS A 359 -18.78 -4.87 1.69
C LYS A 359 -19.81 -5.29 2.75
N GLY A 360 -20.80 -4.40 3.00
CA GLY A 360 -21.88 -4.61 3.97
C GLY A 360 -21.53 -4.42 5.45
N ARG A 361 -20.29 -4.00 5.78
CA ARG A 361 -19.89 -3.72 7.16
C ARG A 361 -19.71 -2.23 7.41
N HIS A 362 -20.18 -1.74 8.57
CA HIS A 362 -19.96 -0.39 9.08
C HIS A 362 -19.03 -0.45 10.29
N TYR A 363 -18.03 0.40 10.31
CA TYR A 363 -17.06 0.49 11.41
C TYR A 363 -17.28 1.83 12.14
N ASP A 364 -18.09 1.81 13.21
CA ASP A 364 -18.55 3.04 13.90
C ASP A 364 -17.49 3.69 14.80
N LYS A 365 -16.40 3.00 15.10
CA LYS A 365 -15.30 3.54 15.91
C LYS A 365 -13.97 3.11 15.33
N VAL A 366 -13.30 4.02 14.63
CA VAL A 366 -11.85 3.95 14.47
C VAL A 366 -11.26 4.41 15.79
N ALA A 367 -10.56 3.51 16.49
CA ALA A 367 -9.85 3.88 17.71
C ALA A 367 -8.84 4.99 17.37
N SER A 368 -9.05 6.17 17.91
CA SER A 368 -8.05 7.24 17.87
C SER A 368 -6.88 6.81 18.74
N THR A 369 -5.80 6.36 18.12
CA THR A 369 -4.49 6.20 18.76
C THR A 369 -3.73 7.51 18.75
#